data_6ce980b9b66e3911d7eae702d9f5baba
#
_entry.id   6ce980b9b66e3911d7eae702d9f5baba
#
_cell.length_a   1.000
_cell.length_b   1.000
_cell.length_c   1.000
_cell.angle_alpha   90.00
_cell.angle_beta   90.00
_cell.angle_gamma   90.00
#
_symmetry.space_group_name_H-M   'P 1'
#
loop_
_entity.id
_entity.type
_entity.pdbx_description
1 polymer ?
#
loop_
_entity_poly.entity_id
_entity_poly.type
_entity_poly.pdbx_seq_one_letter_code
_entity_poly.pdbx_strand_id
1 'polypeptide(L)'
;PYTTLFRSSDRKSESLSPAGLTRLIGYVPQAKVPPFAVTVLEMTELGRIAFHGEFGEPDETDEAAALEALDTIGIRHLAGRLCSEISGGEYQLALFARALAAGPRLLLLDEPEAGLDFRNQRRILSTLKSLRGKGVSSVFITHYPDHALELADDALLLGKGKAPVFGRASDVLTEESLSEAFGIQVRIWDVQIPEGI
;
A
#
# COMPACT_ATOMS: atom_id res chain seq x y z
N PRO A 1 2.66 10.18 27.20
CA PRO A 1 1.31 9.61 27.31
C PRO A 1 0.55 9.73 25.97
N TYR A 2 1.18 9.41 24.82
CA TYR A 2 0.51 9.38 23.51
C TYR A 2 0.17 7.95 23.04
N THR A 3 0.35 6.94 23.89
CA THR A 3 0.24 5.51 23.58
C THR A 3 -1.18 4.96 23.55
N THR A 4 -2.21 5.78 23.81
CA THR A 4 -3.59 5.28 23.98
C THR A 4 -4.47 5.36 22.73
N LEU A 5 -3.95 5.72 21.55
CA LEU A 5 -4.78 6.08 20.40
C LEU A 5 -4.85 5.05 19.28
N PHE A 6 -4.04 3.99 19.29
CA PHE A 6 -4.12 2.98 18.25
C PHE A 6 -4.97 1.78 18.69
N ARG A 7 -6.17 1.70 18.12
CA ARG A 7 -7.08 0.55 18.23
C ARG A 7 -7.27 -0.07 16.86
N SER A 8 -7.13 -1.38 16.79
CA SER A 8 -7.54 -2.16 15.62
C SER A 8 -8.60 -3.17 16.07
N SER A 9 -9.76 -3.17 15.43
CA SER A 9 -10.88 -4.07 15.75
C SER A 9 -11.26 -4.03 17.25
N ASP A 10 -11.42 -2.81 17.83
CA ASP A 10 -11.69 -2.55 19.25
C ASP A 10 -10.65 -3.04 20.26
N ARG A 11 -9.51 -3.55 19.80
CA ARG A 11 -8.39 -3.94 20.66
C ARG A 11 -7.32 -2.84 20.64
N LYS A 12 -6.73 -2.59 21.82
CA LYS A 12 -5.53 -1.73 21.89
C LYS A 12 -4.38 -2.45 21.20
N SER A 13 -3.60 -1.76 20.36
CA SER A 13 -2.42 -2.33 19.68
C SER A 13 -1.42 -2.97 20.67
N GLU A 14 -1.31 -2.41 21.87
CA GLU A 14 -0.48 -2.92 22.98
C GLU A 14 -0.91 -4.31 23.48
N SER A 15 -2.14 -4.74 23.19
CA SER A 15 -2.65 -6.06 23.56
C SER A 15 -2.41 -7.14 22.51
N LEU A 16 -1.82 -6.79 21.36
CA LEU A 16 -1.52 -7.71 20.28
C LEU A 16 -0.04 -8.09 20.32
N SER A 17 0.25 -9.37 20.11
CA SER A 17 1.63 -9.81 19.89
C SER A 17 2.16 -9.26 18.55
N PRO A 18 3.48 -9.13 18.36
CA PRO A 18 4.06 -8.74 17.07
C PRO A 18 3.52 -9.56 15.89
N ALA A 19 3.45 -10.89 16.04
CA ALA A 19 2.87 -11.79 15.05
C ALA A 19 1.38 -11.50 14.80
N GLY A 20 0.61 -11.16 15.83
CA GLY A 20 -0.79 -10.78 15.72
C GLY A 20 -0.97 -9.46 14.94
N LEU A 21 -0.07 -8.50 15.13
CA LEU A 21 -0.07 -7.25 14.36
C LEU A 21 0.27 -7.50 12.89
N THR A 22 1.30 -8.28 12.59
CA THR A 22 1.73 -8.59 11.22
C THR A 22 0.65 -9.32 10.42
N ARG A 23 -0.20 -10.12 11.06
CA ARG A 23 -1.36 -10.76 10.41
C ARG A 23 -2.49 -9.79 10.09
N LEU A 24 -2.60 -8.68 10.81
CA LEU A 24 -3.66 -7.68 10.62
C LEU A 24 -3.25 -6.54 9.72
N ILE A 25 -1.96 -6.19 9.74
CA ILE A 25 -1.43 -4.99 9.07
C ILE A 25 -0.38 -5.42 8.05
N GLY A 26 -0.66 -5.15 6.78
CA GLY A 26 0.33 -5.23 5.71
C GLY A 26 1.05 -3.90 5.56
N TYR A 27 2.38 -3.93 5.47
CA TYR A 27 3.19 -2.74 5.25
C TYR A 27 3.93 -2.81 3.91
N VAL A 28 3.76 -1.79 3.10
CA VAL A 28 4.44 -1.61 1.82
C VAL A 28 5.41 -0.43 1.95
N PRO A 29 6.71 -0.69 2.11
CA PRO A 29 7.73 0.36 2.14
C PRO A 29 7.97 0.92 0.74
N GLN A 30 8.59 2.08 0.67
CA GLN A 30 9.21 2.55 -0.57
C GLN A 30 10.30 1.55 -1.01
N ALA A 31 10.30 1.17 -2.30
CA ALA A 31 11.20 0.16 -2.84
C ALA A 31 12.68 0.55 -2.65
N LYS A 32 13.43 -0.41 -2.14
CA LYS A 32 14.90 -0.36 -2.08
C LYS A 32 15.44 -1.63 -2.73
N VAL A 33 16.65 -1.58 -3.25
CA VAL A 33 17.32 -2.75 -3.83
C VAL A 33 17.23 -3.93 -2.85
N PRO A 34 16.79 -5.13 -3.30
CA PRO A 34 16.70 -6.29 -2.43
C PRO A 34 18.08 -6.67 -1.90
N PRO A 35 18.22 -6.95 -0.59
CA PRO A 35 19.51 -7.20 0.03
C PRO A 35 20.09 -8.59 -0.27
N PHE A 36 19.31 -9.50 -0.87
CA PHE A 36 19.68 -10.89 -1.15
C PHE A 36 18.98 -11.43 -2.40
N ALA A 37 19.56 -12.51 -2.96
CA ALA A 37 19.03 -13.15 -4.15
C ALA A 37 17.85 -14.08 -3.78
N VAL A 38 16.62 -13.56 -3.94
CA VAL A 38 15.39 -14.33 -3.80
C VAL A 38 14.52 -14.10 -5.04
N THR A 39 13.68 -15.07 -5.35
CA THR A 39 12.65 -14.95 -6.38
C THR A 39 11.52 -14.03 -5.93
N VAL A 40 10.71 -13.57 -6.87
CA VAL A 40 9.51 -12.79 -6.58
C VAL A 40 8.52 -13.59 -5.75
N LEU A 41 8.41 -14.89 -5.96
CA LEU A 41 7.56 -15.79 -5.18
C LEU A 41 8.05 -15.86 -3.72
N GLU A 42 9.32 -16.22 -3.51
CA GLU A 42 9.93 -16.28 -2.17
C GLU A 42 9.81 -14.93 -1.43
N MET A 43 10.04 -13.81 -2.13
CA MET A 43 9.81 -12.47 -1.55
C MET A 43 8.35 -12.28 -1.09
N THR A 44 7.39 -12.80 -1.86
CA THR A 44 5.97 -12.67 -1.54
C THR A 44 5.58 -13.57 -0.37
N GLU A 45 6.12 -14.78 -0.29
CA GLU A 45 5.94 -15.74 0.81
C GLU A 45 6.44 -15.18 2.15
N LEU A 46 7.46 -14.29 2.15
CA LEU A 46 7.87 -13.60 3.38
C LEU A 46 6.72 -12.85 4.07
N GLY A 47 5.68 -12.48 3.35
CA GLY A 47 4.46 -11.92 3.92
C GLY A 47 3.72 -12.87 4.87
N ARG A 48 3.96 -14.18 4.72
CA ARG A 48 3.32 -15.26 5.48
C ARG A 48 4.09 -15.69 6.73
N ILE A 49 5.33 -15.20 6.92
CA ILE A 49 6.22 -15.66 8.00
C ILE A 49 5.60 -15.54 9.40
N ALA A 50 4.70 -14.57 9.63
CA ALA A 50 4.00 -14.40 10.90
C ALA A 50 2.97 -15.50 11.20
N PHE A 51 2.66 -16.40 10.25
CA PHE A 51 1.72 -17.51 10.43
C PHE A 51 2.42 -18.76 10.95
N HIS A 52 3.75 -18.79 10.87
CA HIS A 52 4.58 -19.85 11.38
C HIS A 52 5.20 -19.45 12.72
N GLY A 53 5.48 -20.43 13.56
CA GLY A 53 6.25 -20.21 14.79
C GLY A 53 7.72 -19.86 14.47
N GLU A 54 8.51 -19.64 15.50
CA GLU A 54 9.91 -19.18 15.39
C GLU A 54 10.81 -20.07 14.49
N PHE A 55 10.41 -21.33 14.26
CA PHE A 55 11.12 -22.32 13.43
C PHE A 55 10.21 -22.93 12.34
N GLY A 56 9.07 -22.31 12.04
CA GLY A 56 8.15 -22.83 11.03
C GLY A 56 8.64 -22.55 9.62
N GLU A 57 8.55 -23.55 8.74
CA GLU A 57 8.85 -23.41 7.31
C GLU A 57 7.57 -23.06 6.57
N PRO A 58 7.66 -22.29 5.44
CA PRO A 58 6.53 -22.06 4.53
C PRO A 58 5.98 -23.40 4.04
N ASP A 59 4.68 -23.47 3.85
CA ASP A 59 3.96 -24.63 3.34
C ASP A 59 3.21 -24.34 2.03
N GLU A 60 2.56 -25.35 1.47
CA GLU A 60 1.78 -25.23 0.22
C GLU A 60 0.67 -24.16 0.32
N THR A 61 0.17 -23.88 1.51
CA THR A 61 -0.87 -22.84 1.69
C THR A 61 -0.28 -21.45 1.61
N ASP A 62 0.98 -21.26 1.98
CA ASP A 62 1.69 -19.98 1.86
C ASP A 62 2.07 -19.70 0.42
N GLU A 63 2.55 -20.72 -0.32
CA GLU A 63 2.79 -20.60 -1.75
C GLU A 63 1.51 -20.22 -2.50
N ALA A 64 0.40 -20.90 -2.20
CA ALA A 64 -0.89 -20.59 -2.81
C ALA A 64 -1.34 -19.15 -2.52
N ALA A 65 -1.21 -18.67 -1.27
CA ALA A 65 -1.54 -17.31 -0.89
C ALA A 65 -0.62 -16.28 -1.56
N ALA A 66 0.67 -16.59 -1.69
CA ALA A 66 1.63 -15.74 -2.39
C ALA A 66 1.30 -15.63 -3.89
N LEU A 67 0.98 -16.75 -4.54
CA LEU A 67 0.57 -16.77 -5.94
C LEU A 67 -0.74 -16.00 -6.17
N GLU A 68 -1.72 -16.11 -5.28
CA GLU A 68 -2.97 -15.33 -5.33
C GLU A 68 -2.70 -13.82 -5.19
N ALA A 69 -1.79 -13.44 -4.31
CA ALA A 69 -1.38 -12.05 -4.15
C ALA A 69 -0.69 -11.51 -5.41
N LEU A 70 0.19 -12.30 -6.04
CA LEU A 70 0.85 -11.97 -7.31
C LEU A 70 -0.17 -11.84 -8.46
N ASP A 71 -1.19 -12.70 -8.49
CA ASP A 71 -2.30 -12.59 -9.45
C ASP A 71 -3.12 -11.32 -9.23
N THR A 72 -3.45 -11.00 -7.99
CA THR A 72 -4.20 -9.78 -7.62
C THR A 72 -3.51 -8.52 -8.11
N ILE A 73 -2.17 -8.49 -8.03
CA ILE A 73 -1.35 -7.38 -8.54
C ILE A 73 -1.07 -7.52 -10.05
N GLY A 74 -1.27 -8.71 -10.65
CA GLY A 74 -1.05 -8.98 -12.08
C GLY A 74 0.41 -9.17 -12.47
N ILE A 75 1.25 -9.66 -11.55
CA ILE A 75 2.68 -9.95 -11.79
C ILE A 75 3.06 -11.43 -11.57
N ARG A 76 2.09 -12.34 -11.54
CA ARG A 76 2.34 -13.78 -11.40
C ARG A 76 3.37 -14.32 -12.38
N HIS A 77 3.44 -13.78 -13.59
CA HIS A 77 4.42 -14.16 -14.62
C HIS A 77 5.87 -13.90 -14.21
N LEU A 78 6.10 -13.11 -13.16
CA LEU A 78 7.43 -12.82 -12.61
C LEU A 78 7.80 -13.75 -11.44
N ALA A 79 6.92 -14.64 -10.98
CA ALA A 79 7.08 -15.42 -9.74
C ALA A 79 8.45 -16.13 -9.63
N GLY A 80 8.92 -16.76 -10.71
CA GLY A 80 10.21 -17.47 -10.74
C GLY A 80 11.44 -16.59 -11.06
N ARG A 81 11.28 -15.28 -11.31
CA ARG A 81 12.40 -14.39 -11.57
C ARG A 81 13.02 -13.91 -10.26
N LEU A 82 14.33 -13.69 -10.28
CA LEU A 82 15.02 -13.06 -9.15
C LEU A 82 14.58 -11.60 -9.00
N CYS A 83 14.43 -11.15 -7.76
CA CYS A 83 14.11 -9.74 -7.48
C CYS A 83 15.17 -8.75 -8.01
N SER A 84 16.41 -9.22 -8.21
CA SER A 84 17.49 -8.44 -8.82
C SER A 84 17.41 -8.33 -10.35
N GLU A 85 16.55 -9.13 -11.00
CA GLU A 85 16.42 -9.21 -12.46
C GLU A 85 15.17 -8.48 -13.00
N ILE A 86 14.36 -7.93 -12.10
CA ILE A 86 13.15 -7.18 -12.44
C ILE A 86 13.38 -5.69 -12.28
N SER A 87 12.56 -4.88 -12.92
CA SER A 87 12.61 -3.42 -12.78
C SER A 87 12.23 -2.97 -11.37
N GLY A 88 12.66 -1.76 -10.98
CA GLY A 88 12.29 -1.18 -9.68
C GLY A 88 10.79 -1.08 -9.48
N GLY A 89 10.03 -0.80 -10.56
CA GLY A 89 8.57 -0.77 -10.52
C GLY A 89 7.95 -2.15 -10.29
N GLU A 90 8.46 -3.18 -10.97
CA GLU A 90 8.01 -4.57 -10.73
C GLU A 90 8.37 -5.04 -9.32
N TYR A 91 9.53 -4.62 -8.80
CA TYR A 91 9.92 -4.93 -7.43
C TYR A 91 8.99 -4.23 -6.41
N GLN A 92 8.59 -2.97 -6.65
CA GLN A 92 7.58 -2.31 -5.80
C GLN A 92 6.25 -3.07 -5.79
N LEU A 93 5.81 -3.59 -6.95
CA LEU A 93 4.62 -4.43 -7.04
C LEU A 93 4.80 -5.76 -6.29
N ALA A 94 5.99 -6.36 -6.29
CA ALA A 94 6.29 -7.56 -5.51
C ALA A 94 6.23 -7.28 -3.99
N LEU A 95 6.71 -6.12 -3.53
CA LEU A 95 6.57 -5.71 -2.13
C LEU A 95 5.09 -5.49 -1.75
N PHE A 96 4.28 -5.01 -2.68
CA PHE A 96 2.84 -4.89 -2.46
C PHE A 96 2.18 -6.29 -2.38
N ALA A 97 2.51 -7.21 -3.29
CA ALA A 97 2.03 -8.58 -3.23
C ALA A 97 2.41 -9.27 -1.92
N ARG A 98 3.65 -9.08 -1.43
CA ARG A 98 4.09 -9.55 -0.12
C ARG A 98 3.18 -9.08 1.02
N ALA A 99 2.81 -7.81 1.02
CA ALA A 99 1.90 -7.27 2.04
C ALA A 99 0.49 -7.87 1.93
N LEU A 100 0.02 -8.17 0.71
CA LEU A 100 -1.28 -8.80 0.48
C LEU A 100 -1.32 -10.27 0.87
N ALA A 101 -0.24 -11.02 0.69
CA ALA A 101 -0.16 -12.44 0.99
C ALA A 101 -0.50 -12.74 2.47
N ALA A 102 -0.25 -11.80 3.38
CA ALA A 102 -0.67 -11.90 4.79
C ALA A 102 -2.20 -11.85 5.00
N GLY A 103 -3.01 -11.50 3.99
CA GLY A 103 -4.44 -11.30 4.14
C GLY A 103 -4.80 -10.17 5.11
N PRO A 104 -4.19 -8.98 5.00
CA PRO A 104 -4.32 -7.92 5.99
C PRO A 104 -5.72 -7.31 5.98
N ARG A 105 -6.13 -6.77 7.14
CA ARG A 105 -7.32 -5.91 7.25
C ARG A 105 -7.00 -4.42 7.04
N LEU A 106 -5.74 -4.06 7.25
CA LEU A 106 -5.24 -2.70 7.06
C LEU A 106 -3.94 -2.76 6.27
N LEU A 107 -3.85 -1.96 5.22
CA LEU A 107 -2.62 -1.72 4.47
C LEU A 107 -2.06 -0.35 4.85
N LEU A 108 -0.78 -0.31 5.18
CA LEU A 108 0.00 0.91 5.33
C LEU A 108 0.98 0.98 4.16
N LEU A 109 0.89 2.04 3.36
CA LEU A 109 1.70 2.17 2.16
C LEU A 109 2.46 3.51 2.20
N ASP A 110 3.77 3.42 2.01
CA ASP A 110 4.67 4.57 2.01
C ASP A 110 5.11 4.87 0.57
N GLU A 111 4.48 5.87 -0.04
CA GLU A 111 4.68 6.28 -1.44
C GLU A 111 4.67 5.08 -2.43
N PRO A 112 3.62 4.24 -2.42
CA PRO A 112 3.63 2.99 -3.16
C PRO A 112 3.73 3.17 -4.67
N GLU A 113 3.43 4.36 -5.19
CA GLU A 113 3.47 4.73 -6.60
C GLU A 113 4.74 5.49 -7.01
N ALA A 114 5.63 5.80 -6.06
CA ALA A 114 6.84 6.57 -6.35
C ALA A 114 7.79 5.85 -7.30
N GLY A 115 8.25 6.56 -8.33
CA GLY A 115 9.17 5.99 -9.33
C GLY A 115 8.56 4.97 -10.29
N LEU A 116 7.26 4.76 -10.24
CA LEU A 116 6.55 3.87 -11.17
C LEU A 116 6.17 4.59 -12.46
N ASP A 117 6.13 3.82 -13.57
CA ASP A 117 5.44 4.26 -14.77
C ASP A 117 3.93 4.36 -14.55
N PHE A 118 3.25 5.09 -15.44
CA PHE A 118 1.81 5.34 -15.33
C PHE A 118 0.97 4.05 -15.27
N ARG A 119 1.36 3.00 -16.02
CA ARG A 119 0.64 1.72 -16.02
C ARG A 119 0.69 1.04 -14.64
N ASN A 120 1.87 1.02 -14.02
CA ASN A 120 2.07 0.40 -12.71
C ASN A 120 1.43 1.26 -11.60
N GLN A 121 1.47 2.59 -11.70
CA GLN A 121 0.70 3.46 -10.79
C GLN A 121 -0.79 3.14 -10.85
N ARG A 122 -1.40 3.11 -12.05
CA ARG A 122 -2.82 2.75 -12.23
C ARG A 122 -3.16 1.36 -11.70
N ARG A 123 -2.23 0.41 -11.81
CA ARG A 123 -2.39 -0.95 -11.25
C ARG A 123 -2.49 -0.92 -9.73
N ILE A 124 -1.63 -0.17 -9.03
CA ILE A 124 -1.71 0.00 -7.58
C ILE A 124 -3.06 0.62 -7.19
N LEU A 125 -3.44 1.74 -7.81
CA LEU A 125 -4.68 2.46 -7.49
C LEU A 125 -5.92 1.57 -7.70
N SER A 126 -5.99 0.85 -8.83
CA SER A 126 -7.10 -0.06 -9.12
C SER A 126 -7.17 -1.22 -8.13
N THR A 127 -6.02 -1.74 -7.70
CA THR A 127 -5.96 -2.79 -6.67
C THR A 127 -6.46 -2.28 -5.33
N LEU A 128 -6.03 -1.10 -4.88
CA LEU A 128 -6.50 -0.50 -3.63
C LEU A 128 -8.02 -0.28 -3.66
N LYS A 129 -8.56 0.20 -4.79
CA LYS A 129 -10.00 0.36 -4.99
C LYS A 129 -10.76 -0.96 -4.89
N SER A 130 -10.23 -2.03 -5.49
CA SER A 130 -10.81 -3.38 -5.40
C SER A 130 -10.76 -3.93 -3.97
N LEU A 131 -9.66 -3.75 -3.26
CA LEU A 131 -9.48 -4.21 -1.88
C LEU A 131 -10.43 -3.48 -0.91
N ARG A 132 -10.66 -2.18 -1.11
CA ARG A 132 -11.67 -1.42 -0.37
C ARG A 132 -13.06 -2.06 -0.51
N GLY A 133 -13.45 -2.48 -1.73
CA GLY A 133 -14.71 -3.20 -1.98
C GLY A 133 -14.80 -4.55 -1.25
N LYS A 134 -13.65 -5.13 -0.86
CA LYS A 134 -13.56 -6.36 -0.06
C LYS A 134 -13.42 -6.11 1.45
N GLY A 135 -13.54 -4.86 1.91
CA GLY A 135 -13.47 -4.48 3.33
C GLY A 135 -12.05 -4.33 3.89
N VAL A 136 -11.03 -4.23 3.03
CA VAL A 136 -9.66 -3.92 3.44
C VAL A 136 -9.51 -2.40 3.50
N SER A 137 -9.11 -1.89 4.67
CA SER A 137 -8.77 -0.47 4.84
C SER A 137 -7.35 -0.19 4.37
N SER A 138 -7.08 1.01 3.88
CA SER A 138 -5.73 1.43 3.52
C SER A 138 -5.43 2.83 4.04
N VAL A 139 -4.20 3.04 4.47
CA VAL A 139 -3.60 4.35 4.72
C VAL A 139 -2.38 4.43 3.81
N PHE A 140 -2.34 5.40 2.94
CA PHE A 140 -1.20 5.60 2.05
C PHE A 140 -0.70 7.05 2.11
N ILE A 141 0.62 7.17 2.13
CA ILE A 141 1.33 8.44 2.02
C ILE A 141 1.61 8.63 0.54
N THR A 142 1.29 9.80 0.01
CA THR A 142 1.52 10.12 -1.40
C THR A 142 1.90 11.58 -1.60
N HIS A 143 2.66 11.85 -2.65
CA HIS A 143 2.92 13.18 -3.17
C HIS A 143 2.03 13.54 -4.38
N TYR A 144 1.07 12.67 -4.73
CA TYR A 144 0.15 12.83 -5.85
C TYR A 144 -1.26 13.13 -5.33
N PRO A 145 -1.67 14.43 -5.26
CA PRO A 145 -2.98 14.81 -4.74
C PRO A 145 -4.15 14.22 -5.52
N ASP A 146 -3.99 14.03 -6.82
CA ASP A 146 -4.97 13.40 -7.72
C ASP A 146 -5.24 11.94 -7.32
N HIS A 147 -4.22 11.18 -6.95
CA HIS A 147 -4.38 9.83 -6.43
C HIS A 147 -5.16 9.81 -5.11
N ALA A 148 -4.87 10.77 -4.22
CA ALA A 148 -5.61 10.89 -2.97
C ALA A 148 -7.07 11.29 -3.21
N LEU A 149 -7.35 12.22 -4.13
CA LEU A 149 -8.71 12.61 -4.52
C LEU A 149 -9.50 11.45 -5.15
N GLU A 150 -8.81 10.57 -5.91
CA GLU A 150 -9.46 9.41 -6.54
C GLU A 150 -9.83 8.31 -5.53
N LEU A 151 -9.01 8.09 -4.49
CA LEU A 151 -9.11 6.90 -3.64
C LEU A 151 -9.55 7.16 -2.22
N ALA A 152 -9.14 8.28 -1.62
CA ALA A 152 -9.28 8.48 -0.20
C ALA A 152 -10.69 8.95 0.18
N ASP A 153 -11.22 8.41 1.28
CA ASP A 153 -12.42 8.92 1.93
C ASP A 153 -12.08 10.15 2.77
N ASP A 154 -11.01 10.04 3.55
CA ASP A 154 -10.49 11.11 4.41
C ASP A 154 -9.01 11.35 4.09
N ALA A 155 -8.54 12.58 4.28
CA ALA A 155 -7.17 12.98 4.04
C ALA A 155 -6.58 13.74 5.23
N LEU A 156 -5.28 13.57 5.43
CA LEU A 156 -4.46 14.39 6.32
C LEU A 156 -3.45 15.15 5.47
N LEU A 157 -3.65 16.44 5.30
CA LEU A 157 -2.73 17.30 4.57
C LEU A 157 -1.67 17.88 5.51
N LEU A 158 -0.41 17.64 5.16
CA LEU A 158 0.76 18.12 5.90
C LEU A 158 1.46 19.21 5.09
N GLY A 159 1.48 20.44 5.59
CA GLY A 159 2.21 21.56 4.98
C GLY A 159 3.44 21.93 5.81
N LYS A 160 4.51 22.37 5.14
CA LYS A 160 5.74 22.81 5.84
C LYS A 160 5.47 24.02 6.72
N GLY A 161 5.69 23.86 8.04
CA GLY A 161 5.52 24.95 9.02
C GLY A 161 4.06 25.30 9.33
N LYS A 162 3.10 24.45 8.95
CA LYS A 162 1.67 24.64 9.18
C LYS A 162 1.07 23.52 10.03
N ALA A 163 -0.06 23.82 10.67
CA ALA A 163 -0.80 22.80 11.38
C ALA A 163 -1.38 21.77 10.38
N PRO A 164 -1.36 20.47 10.72
CA PRO A 164 -2.01 19.45 9.91
C PRO A 164 -3.51 19.70 9.76
N VAL A 165 -4.05 19.46 8.56
CA VAL A 165 -5.49 19.57 8.28
C VAL A 165 -6.03 18.17 7.99
N PHE A 166 -7.03 17.73 8.77
CA PHE A 166 -7.67 16.41 8.64
C PHE A 166 -9.17 16.56 8.37
N GLY A 167 -9.70 15.76 7.48
CA GLY A 167 -11.12 15.73 7.16
C GLY A 167 -11.41 14.91 5.89
N ARG A 168 -12.62 15.07 5.34
CA ARG A 168 -12.97 14.47 4.06
C ARG A 168 -11.99 14.88 2.97
N ALA A 169 -11.59 13.94 2.12
CA ALA A 169 -10.59 14.22 1.09
C ALA A 169 -11.03 15.39 0.19
N SER A 170 -12.31 15.45 -0.20
CA SER A 170 -12.90 16.55 -0.98
C SER A 170 -12.81 17.91 -0.32
N ASP A 171 -12.86 17.96 1.01
CA ASP A 171 -12.89 19.21 1.79
C ASP A 171 -11.48 19.67 2.15
N VAL A 172 -10.55 18.72 2.29
CA VAL A 172 -9.16 18.97 2.65
C VAL A 172 -8.28 19.25 1.44
N LEU A 173 -8.48 18.52 0.33
CA LEU A 173 -7.65 18.59 -0.87
C LEU A 173 -8.26 19.56 -1.90
N THR A 174 -8.33 20.85 -1.55
CA THR A 174 -8.84 21.93 -2.41
C THR A 174 -7.70 22.65 -3.14
N GLU A 175 -8.02 23.40 -4.19
CA GLU A 175 -7.03 24.24 -4.89
C GLU A 175 -6.28 25.18 -3.94
N GLU A 176 -6.99 25.75 -2.98
CA GLU A 176 -6.42 26.68 -1.99
C GLU A 176 -5.46 25.95 -1.04
N SER A 177 -5.92 24.88 -0.38
CA SER A 177 -5.11 24.11 0.58
C SER A 177 -3.88 23.47 -0.04
N LEU A 178 -4.02 22.93 -1.26
CA LEU A 178 -2.92 22.34 -2.00
C LEU A 178 -1.92 23.41 -2.47
N SER A 179 -2.42 24.56 -2.97
CA SER A 179 -1.55 25.69 -3.37
C SER A 179 -0.74 26.18 -2.18
N GLU A 180 -1.36 26.25 -1.02
CA GLU A 180 -0.71 26.65 0.22
C GLU A 180 0.30 25.62 0.73
N ALA A 181 -0.03 24.33 0.67
CA ALA A 181 0.84 23.24 1.13
C ALA A 181 2.09 23.08 0.26
N PHE A 182 1.93 23.18 -1.06
CA PHE A 182 3.02 23.02 -2.04
C PHE A 182 3.77 24.32 -2.33
N GLY A 183 3.22 25.49 -1.97
CA GLY A 183 3.82 26.80 -2.26
C GLY A 183 3.78 27.20 -3.74
N ILE A 184 2.86 26.62 -4.50
CA ILE A 184 2.63 26.89 -5.94
C ILE A 184 1.14 27.04 -6.21
N GLN A 185 0.77 27.66 -7.32
CA GLN A 185 -0.63 27.71 -7.73
C GLN A 185 -1.08 26.32 -8.26
N VAL A 186 -2.04 25.71 -7.58
CA VAL A 186 -2.68 24.44 -7.98
C VAL A 186 -4.05 24.73 -8.56
N ARG A 187 -4.43 23.97 -9.61
CA ARG A 187 -5.76 23.96 -10.19
C ARG A 187 -6.24 22.52 -10.31
N ILE A 188 -7.48 22.29 -9.96
CA ILE A 188 -8.15 20.96 -10.04
C ILE A 188 -9.15 21.04 -11.20
N TRP A 189 -9.02 20.14 -12.16
CA TRP A 189 -9.93 20.03 -13.28
C TRP A 189 -10.64 18.67 -13.21
N ASP A 190 -11.95 18.69 -13.19
CA ASP A 190 -12.74 17.47 -13.34
C ASP A 190 -12.88 17.16 -14.84
N VAL A 191 -12.09 16.20 -15.30
CA VAL A 191 -12.11 15.74 -16.68
C VAL A 191 -12.95 14.48 -16.77
N GLN A 192 -14.16 14.59 -17.28
CA GLN A 192 -14.99 13.41 -17.59
C GLN A 192 -14.40 12.68 -18.78
N ILE A 193 -13.79 11.51 -18.55
CA ILE A 193 -13.36 10.62 -19.61
C ILE A 193 -14.60 9.83 -20.07
N PRO A 194 -14.98 9.88 -21.37
CA PRO A 194 -16.08 9.07 -21.86
C PRO A 194 -15.83 7.58 -21.60
N GLU A 195 -16.83 6.86 -21.06
CA GLU A 195 -16.76 5.41 -20.93
C GLU A 195 -16.58 4.80 -22.33
N GLY A 196 -15.46 4.13 -22.60
CA GLY A 196 -15.27 3.36 -23.83
C GLY A 196 -14.06 3.67 -24.68
N ILE A 197 -12.96 4.18 -24.09
CA ILE A 197 -11.65 4.20 -24.78
C ILE A 197 -10.72 3.15 -24.21
#